data_995184cf59fbf012ec013fbc8a30ba0c
#
_entry.id   995184cf59fbf012ec013fbc8a30ba0c
#
_cell.length_a   1.000
_cell.length_b   1.000
_cell.length_c   1.000
_cell.angle_alpha   90.00
_cell.angle_beta   90.00
_cell.angle_gamma   90.00
#
_symmetry.space_group_name_H-M   'P 1'
#
loop_
_entity.id
_entity.type
_entity.pdbx_description
1 polymer ?
#
loop_
_entity_poly.entity_id
_entity_poly.type
_entity_poly.pdbx_seq_one_letter_code
_entity_poly.pdbx_strand_id
1 'polypeptide(L)'
;KGGKMIEAWGGILNLVLYVISMLGLGYYAVLTVFSPNTLVTRYDLGEKSVPIIRIVGSFVLPTLIIGVWIIFRENGPLGCWIFFVFNFLVSLCQVILSWGTRLKIIDPDSKTDVGDEVVGHVFVAIAAILIFRLSDTIYT
;
A
#
# COMPACT_ATOMS: atom_id res chain seq x y z
N LYS A 1 11.02 -3.67 25.61
CA LYS A 1 9.93 -3.99 24.63
C LYS A 1 10.35 -3.75 23.18
N GLY A 2 11.08 -2.65 22.85
CA GLY A 2 11.51 -2.35 21.47
C GLY A 2 12.47 -3.37 20.86
N GLY A 3 13.40 -3.95 21.64
CA GLY A 3 14.33 -4.96 21.13
C GLY A 3 13.66 -6.23 20.64
N LYS A 4 12.67 -6.74 21.36
CA LYS A 4 11.89 -7.93 20.94
C LYS A 4 11.10 -7.69 19.64
N MET A 5 10.56 -6.49 19.45
CA MET A 5 9.87 -6.13 18.23
C MET A 5 10.82 -6.12 17.04
N ILE A 6 12.00 -5.53 17.18
CA ILE A 6 13.03 -5.50 16.11
C ILE A 6 13.47 -6.93 15.75
N GLU A 7 13.66 -7.79 16.75
CA GLU A 7 14.00 -9.22 16.53
C GLU A 7 12.90 -9.96 15.78
N ALA A 8 11.64 -9.77 16.16
CA ALA A 8 10.50 -10.38 15.48
C ALA A 8 10.39 -9.98 13.99
N TRP A 9 10.90 -8.80 13.64
CA TRP A 9 10.97 -8.29 12.27
C TRP A 9 12.26 -8.66 11.53
N GLY A 10 13.12 -9.49 12.13
CA GLY A 10 14.40 -9.86 11.51
C GLY A 10 15.35 -8.66 11.31
N GLY A 11 15.18 -7.60 12.10
CA GLY A 11 16.02 -6.42 12.10
C GLY A 11 15.28 -5.11 11.83
N ILE A 12 15.93 -4.01 12.22
CA ILE A 12 15.36 -2.66 12.15
C ILE A 12 15.01 -2.23 10.73
N LEU A 13 15.80 -2.65 9.73
CA LEU A 13 15.57 -2.27 8.33
C LEU A 13 14.24 -2.77 7.81
N ASN A 14 13.88 -4.02 8.11
CA ASN A 14 12.60 -4.60 7.68
C ASN A 14 11.43 -3.87 8.33
N LEU A 15 11.54 -3.56 9.61
CA LEU A 15 10.52 -2.80 10.34
C LEU A 15 10.36 -1.39 9.74
N VAL A 16 11.45 -0.70 9.47
CA VAL A 16 11.42 0.66 8.87
C VAL A 16 10.78 0.63 7.48
N LEU A 17 11.16 -0.30 6.61
CA LEU A 17 10.57 -0.44 5.29
C LEU A 17 9.06 -0.71 5.38
N TYR A 18 8.66 -1.56 6.31
CA TYR A 18 7.25 -1.85 6.54
C TYR A 18 6.48 -0.62 7.04
N VAL A 19 7.03 0.12 8.00
CA VAL A 19 6.42 1.36 8.52
C VAL A 19 6.27 2.40 7.41
N ILE A 20 7.26 2.56 6.54
CA ILE A 20 7.16 3.45 5.36
C ILE A 20 5.97 3.04 4.48
N SER A 21 5.79 1.74 4.22
CA SER A 21 4.64 1.25 3.46
C SER A 21 3.32 1.56 4.16
N MET A 22 3.25 1.39 5.47
CA MET A 22 2.03 1.70 6.24
C MET A 22 1.72 3.20 6.27
N LEU A 23 2.72 4.06 6.33
CA LEU A 23 2.54 5.51 6.23
C LEU A 23 1.98 5.92 4.86
N GLY A 24 2.49 5.35 3.79
CA GLY A 24 1.95 5.59 2.46
C GLY A 24 0.52 5.07 2.29
N LEU A 25 0.23 3.86 2.77
CA LEU A 25 -1.12 3.31 2.78
C LEU A 25 -2.07 4.19 3.62
N GLY A 26 -1.59 4.72 4.74
CA GLY A 26 -2.31 5.67 5.59
C GLY A 26 -2.64 6.97 4.86
N TYR A 27 -1.71 7.49 4.07
CA TYR A 27 -1.95 8.66 3.23
C TYR A 27 -3.08 8.42 2.24
N TYR A 28 -3.09 7.28 1.54
CA TYR A 28 -4.19 6.91 0.64
C TYR A 28 -5.51 6.66 1.38
N ALA A 29 -5.48 6.09 2.57
CA ALA A 29 -6.67 5.93 3.39
C ALA A 29 -7.30 7.29 3.74
N VAL A 30 -6.49 8.28 4.10
CA VAL A 30 -6.96 9.65 4.38
C VAL A 30 -7.57 10.27 3.12
N LEU A 31 -6.90 10.18 1.98
CA LEU A 31 -7.41 10.75 0.73
C LEU A 31 -8.72 10.10 0.28
N THR A 32 -8.84 8.79 0.39
CA THR A 32 -10.01 8.08 -0.11
C THR A 32 -11.22 8.15 0.82
N VAL A 33 -11.01 8.09 2.13
CA VAL A 33 -12.10 8.07 3.12
C VAL A 33 -12.50 9.46 3.58
N PHE A 34 -11.50 10.28 3.96
CA PHE A 34 -11.76 11.57 4.63
C PHE A 34 -11.66 12.78 3.71
N SER A 35 -10.86 12.71 2.66
CA SER A 35 -10.63 13.84 1.74
C SER A 35 -10.76 13.45 0.25
N PRO A 36 -11.85 12.79 -0.17
CA PRO A 36 -12.00 12.30 -1.55
C PRO A 36 -11.97 13.42 -2.60
N ASN A 37 -12.39 14.62 -2.23
CA ASN A 37 -12.38 15.79 -3.13
C ASN A 37 -10.97 16.16 -3.59
N THR A 38 -9.94 15.85 -2.82
CA THR A 38 -8.54 16.04 -3.23
C THR A 38 -8.20 15.20 -4.45
N LEU A 39 -8.67 13.95 -4.49
CA LEU A 39 -8.50 13.06 -5.65
C LEU A 39 -9.36 13.52 -6.84
N VAL A 40 -10.60 13.95 -6.58
CA VAL A 40 -11.47 14.50 -7.62
C VAL A 40 -10.79 15.65 -8.34
N THR A 41 -10.21 16.59 -7.60
CA THR A 41 -9.51 17.74 -8.18
C THR A 41 -8.21 17.33 -8.87
N ARG A 42 -7.40 16.44 -8.26
CA ARG A 42 -6.12 16.00 -8.81
C ARG A 42 -6.26 15.31 -10.15
N TYR A 43 -7.25 14.45 -10.29
CA TYR A 43 -7.48 13.65 -11.50
C TYR A 43 -8.56 14.20 -12.41
N ASP A 44 -9.13 15.37 -12.09
CA ASP A 44 -10.22 16.00 -12.84
C ASP A 44 -11.44 15.07 -12.98
N LEU A 45 -11.76 14.38 -11.89
CA LEU A 45 -12.92 13.50 -11.79
C LEU A 45 -14.16 14.36 -11.48
N GLY A 46 -15.31 13.99 -11.99
CA GLY A 46 -16.56 14.67 -11.61
C GLY A 46 -16.92 14.39 -10.14
N GLU A 47 -17.66 15.30 -9.50
CA GLU A 47 -18.13 15.15 -8.11
C GLU A 47 -18.88 13.84 -7.84
N LYS A 48 -19.52 13.27 -8.86
CA LYS A 48 -20.21 11.97 -8.80
C LYS A 48 -19.26 10.79 -8.53
N SER A 49 -17.95 10.96 -8.64
CA SER A 49 -16.95 9.94 -8.35
C SER A 49 -16.66 9.78 -6.85
N VAL A 50 -17.03 10.75 -6.01
CA VAL A 50 -16.79 10.71 -4.55
C VAL A 50 -17.26 9.41 -3.88
N PRO A 51 -18.46 8.89 -4.13
CA PRO A 51 -18.90 7.63 -3.53
C PRO A 51 -18.00 6.44 -3.92
N ILE A 52 -17.56 6.38 -5.18
CA ILE A 52 -16.68 5.33 -5.68
C ILE A 52 -15.31 5.40 -5.01
N ILE A 53 -14.75 6.60 -4.86
CA ILE A 53 -13.49 6.83 -4.15
C ILE A 53 -13.59 6.32 -2.71
N ARG A 54 -14.69 6.61 -2.01
CA ARG A 54 -14.92 6.10 -0.64
C ARG A 54 -15.09 4.59 -0.57
N ILE A 55 -15.67 3.97 -1.60
CA ILE A 55 -15.72 2.51 -1.69
C ILE A 55 -14.30 1.94 -1.77
N VAL A 56 -13.43 2.52 -2.58
CA VAL A 56 -12.00 2.14 -2.60
C VAL A 56 -11.38 2.30 -1.21
N GLY A 57 -11.66 3.41 -0.53
CA GLY A 57 -11.20 3.66 0.84
C GLY A 57 -11.68 2.61 1.84
N SER A 58 -12.87 2.01 1.63
CA SER A 58 -13.38 0.95 2.49
C SER A 58 -12.58 -0.36 2.42
N PHE A 59 -11.76 -0.55 1.41
CA PHE A 59 -10.77 -1.63 1.32
C PHE A 59 -9.40 -1.20 1.85
N VAL A 60 -9.01 0.05 1.60
CA VAL A 60 -7.71 0.59 2.02
C VAL A 60 -7.61 0.71 3.54
N LEU A 61 -8.64 1.26 4.19
CA LEU A 61 -8.63 1.51 5.62
C LEU A 61 -8.54 0.22 6.47
N PRO A 62 -9.33 -0.83 6.25
CA PRO A 62 -9.17 -2.10 6.96
C PRO A 62 -7.81 -2.75 6.72
N THR A 63 -7.29 -2.66 5.50
CA THR A 63 -5.93 -3.16 5.17
C THR A 63 -4.88 -2.44 6.00
N LEU A 64 -4.98 -1.12 6.15
CA LEU A 64 -4.11 -0.32 7.01
C LEU A 64 -4.22 -0.75 8.48
N ILE A 65 -5.44 -0.96 8.98
CA ILE A 65 -5.68 -1.36 10.37
C ILE A 65 -4.99 -2.71 10.66
N ILE A 66 -5.15 -3.69 9.76
CA ILE A 66 -4.49 -5.00 9.89
C ILE A 66 -2.97 -4.82 9.82
N GLY A 67 -2.46 -4.00 8.89
CA GLY A 67 -1.04 -3.72 8.76
C GLY A 67 -0.43 -3.11 10.01
N VAL A 68 -1.10 -2.12 10.58
CA VAL A 68 -0.67 -1.49 11.84
C VAL A 68 -0.71 -2.49 13.00
N TRP A 69 -1.75 -3.33 13.07
CA TRP A 69 -1.84 -4.38 14.08
C TRP A 69 -0.68 -5.37 14.00
N ILE A 70 -0.21 -5.75 12.81
CA ILE A 70 0.94 -6.65 12.63
C ILE A 70 2.22 -6.05 13.27
N ILE A 71 2.40 -4.71 13.26
CA ILE A 71 3.55 -4.07 13.89
C ILE A 71 3.60 -4.37 15.39
N PHE A 72 2.44 -4.35 16.06
CA PHE A 72 2.33 -4.45 17.50
C PHE A 72 2.11 -5.89 18.01
N ARG A 73 2.00 -6.87 17.11
CA ARG A 73 1.91 -8.28 17.50
C ARG A 73 3.21 -8.71 18.20
N GLU A 74 3.07 -9.57 19.20
CA GLU A 74 4.21 -10.13 19.92
C GLU A 74 5.19 -10.85 18.98
N ASN A 75 4.65 -11.62 18.03
CA ASN A 75 5.44 -12.36 17.05
C ASN A 75 5.62 -11.60 15.72
N GLY A 76 5.28 -10.31 15.66
CA GLY A 76 5.42 -9.48 14.47
C GLY A 76 4.76 -10.09 13.22
N PRO A 77 5.51 -10.20 12.09
CA PRO A 77 4.97 -10.69 10.82
C PRO A 77 4.82 -12.20 10.72
N LEU A 78 5.11 -12.97 11.77
CA LEU A 78 5.07 -14.44 11.74
C LEU A 78 3.71 -14.95 11.25
N GLY A 79 3.73 -15.80 10.20
CA GLY A 79 2.54 -16.40 9.62
C GLY A 79 1.65 -15.44 8.81
N CYS A 80 2.09 -14.19 8.57
CA CYS A 80 1.28 -13.18 7.89
C CYS A 80 1.47 -13.13 6.37
N TRP A 81 1.95 -14.20 5.74
CA TRP A 81 2.31 -14.23 4.32
C TRP A 81 1.18 -13.73 3.40
N ILE A 82 -0.08 -14.07 3.69
CA ILE A 82 -1.23 -13.62 2.89
C ILE A 82 -1.29 -12.10 2.83
N PHE A 83 -1.07 -11.41 3.95
CA PHE A 83 -1.07 -9.95 3.99
C PHE A 83 0.04 -9.35 3.12
N PHE A 84 1.25 -9.89 3.20
CA PHE A 84 2.39 -9.42 2.41
C PHE A 84 2.20 -9.67 0.92
N VAL A 85 1.76 -10.87 0.54
CA VAL A 85 1.48 -11.23 -0.85
C VAL A 85 0.33 -10.39 -1.40
N PHE A 86 -0.74 -10.19 -0.63
CA PHE A 86 -1.86 -9.35 -1.02
C PHE A 86 -1.41 -7.90 -1.32
N ASN A 87 -0.64 -7.29 -0.41
CA ASN A 87 -0.12 -5.93 -0.63
C ASN A 87 0.81 -5.85 -1.85
N PHE A 88 1.64 -6.86 -2.07
CA PHE A 88 2.49 -6.94 -3.27
C PHE A 88 1.65 -6.99 -4.54
N LEU A 89 0.65 -7.86 -4.59
CA LEU A 89 -0.22 -8.01 -5.76
C LEU A 89 -1.04 -6.75 -6.03
N VAL A 90 -1.59 -6.11 -5.00
CA VAL A 90 -2.31 -4.84 -5.14
C VAL A 90 -1.39 -3.77 -5.72
N SER A 91 -0.20 -3.61 -5.16
CA SER A 91 0.78 -2.63 -5.64
C SER A 91 1.25 -2.92 -7.07
N LEU A 92 1.45 -4.19 -7.39
CA LEU A 92 1.83 -4.62 -8.75
C LEU A 92 0.71 -4.33 -9.75
N CYS A 93 -0.54 -4.63 -9.42
CA CYS A 93 -1.69 -4.30 -10.25
C CYS A 93 -1.80 -2.79 -10.49
N GLN A 94 -1.61 -1.98 -9.46
CA GLN A 94 -1.63 -0.52 -9.59
C GLN A 94 -0.52 -0.02 -10.53
N VAL A 95 0.69 -0.56 -10.43
CA VAL A 95 1.80 -0.20 -11.32
C VAL A 95 1.48 -0.60 -12.76
N ILE A 96 0.97 -1.80 -13.00
CA ILE A 96 0.59 -2.28 -14.34
C ILE A 96 -0.49 -1.38 -14.95
N LEU A 97 -1.54 -1.05 -14.19
CA LEU A 97 -2.61 -0.18 -14.65
C LEU A 97 -2.09 1.24 -14.93
N SER A 98 -1.25 1.78 -14.07
CA SER A 98 -0.62 3.09 -14.26
C SER A 98 0.22 3.14 -15.55
N TRP A 99 1.01 2.11 -15.81
CA TRP A 99 1.74 1.99 -17.08
C TRP A 99 0.81 1.87 -18.28
N GLY A 100 -0.28 1.09 -18.16
CA GLY A 100 -1.28 0.96 -19.20
C GLY A 100 -1.92 2.30 -19.57
N THR A 101 -2.26 3.11 -18.58
CA THR A 101 -2.79 4.47 -18.77
C THR A 101 -1.74 5.41 -19.38
N ARG A 102 -0.51 5.37 -18.86
CA ARG A 102 0.59 6.20 -19.38
C ARG A 102 0.92 5.90 -20.84
N LEU A 103 0.89 4.64 -21.23
CA LEU A 103 1.10 4.21 -22.62
C LEU A 103 -0.14 4.38 -23.49
N LYS A 104 -1.24 4.92 -22.94
CA LYS A 104 -2.52 5.12 -23.63
C LYS A 104 -3.13 3.82 -24.18
N ILE A 105 -2.81 2.70 -23.58
CA ILE A 105 -3.41 1.38 -23.87
C ILE A 105 -4.75 1.24 -23.15
N ILE A 106 -4.80 1.76 -21.91
CA ILE A 106 -6.00 1.78 -21.06
C ILE A 106 -6.32 3.25 -20.80
N ASP A 107 -7.59 3.60 -20.84
CA ASP A 107 -8.08 4.94 -20.50
C ASP A 107 -7.24 6.08 -21.11
N PRO A 108 -7.14 6.19 -22.46
CA PRO A 108 -6.19 7.07 -23.13
C PRO A 108 -6.40 8.56 -22.83
N ASP A 109 -7.59 8.95 -22.37
CA ASP A 109 -7.96 10.31 -22.01
C ASP A 109 -7.78 10.63 -20.53
N SER A 110 -7.39 9.63 -19.73
CA SER A 110 -7.20 9.82 -18.29
C SER A 110 -5.91 10.58 -17.98
N LYS A 111 -5.97 11.41 -16.94
CA LYS A 111 -4.78 12.07 -16.39
C LYS A 111 -3.98 11.10 -15.54
N THR A 112 -2.66 11.16 -15.67
CA THR A 112 -1.70 10.46 -14.82
C THR A 112 -0.97 11.47 -13.93
N ASP A 113 -0.67 11.05 -12.70
CA ASP A 113 0.15 11.83 -11.78
C ASP A 113 1.49 11.12 -11.58
N VAL A 114 2.58 11.82 -11.90
CA VAL A 114 3.95 11.26 -11.80
C VAL A 114 4.31 10.92 -10.37
N GLY A 115 3.83 11.71 -9.40
CA GLY A 115 4.07 11.44 -7.98
C GLY A 115 3.44 10.13 -7.54
N ASP A 116 2.20 9.88 -7.93
CA ASP A 116 1.49 8.63 -7.63
C ASP A 116 2.13 7.42 -8.34
N GLU A 117 2.64 7.60 -9.55
CA GLU A 117 3.39 6.55 -10.25
C GLU A 117 4.68 6.16 -9.50
N VAL A 118 5.46 7.15 -9.07
CA VAL A 118 6.69 6.91 -8.29
C VAL A 118 6.36 6.20 -6.97
N VAL A 119 5.33 6.64 -6.27
CA VAL A 119 4.87 6.01 -5.02
C VAL A 119 4.48 4.56 -5.26
N GLY A 120 3.73 4.26 -6.33
CA GLY A 120 3.36 2.89 -6.71
C GLY A 120 4.58 1.98 -6.92
N HIS A 121 5.61 2.46 -7.63
CA HIS A 121 6.87 1.72 -7.84
C HIS A 121 7.62 1.50 -6.53
N VAL A 122 7.68 2.49 -5.65
CA VAL A 122 8.29 2.35 -4.32
C VAL A 122 7.56 1.30 -3.50
N PHE A 123 6.24 1.29 -3.50
CA PHE A 123 5.46 0.29 -2.76
C PHE A 123 5.69 -1.13 -3.26
N VAL A 124 5.66 -1.36 -4.56
CA VAL A 124 5.90 -2.71 -5.11
C VAL A 124 7.31 -3.19 -4.81
N ALA A 125 8.30 -2.30 -4.87
CA ALA A 125 9.68 -2.62 -4.53
C ALA A 125 9.84 -2.98 -3.04
N ILE A 126 9.28 -2.19 -2.14
CA ILE A 126 9.31 -2.46 -0.69
C ILE A 126 8.60 -3.78 -0.40
N ALA A 127 7.43 -4.02 -0.98
CA ALA A 127 6.67 -5.26 -0.77
C ALA A 127 7.47 -6.49 -1.24
N ALA A 128 8.11 -6.44 -2.40
CA ALA A 128 8.97 -7.52 -2.91
C ALA A 128 10.18 -7.75 -1.99
N ILE A 129 10.85 -6.70 -1.55
CA ILE A 129 12.00 -6.78 -0.64
C ILE A 129 11.58 -7.43 0.69
N LEU A 130 10.45 -7.00 1.26
CA LEU A 130 9.95 -7.57 2.52
C LEU A 130 9.57 -9.04 2.41
N ILE A 131 8.90 -9.45 1.34
CA ILE A 131 8.58 -10.86 1.09
C ILE A 131 9.86 -11.69 1.02
N PHE A 132 10.88 -11.22 0.31
CA PHE A 132 12.15 -11.93 0.18
C PHE A 132 12.90 -12.00 1.51
N ARG A 133 13.04 -10.88 2.22
CA ARG A 133 13.82 -10.79 3.47
C ARG A 133 13.14 -11.45 4.67
N LEU A 134 11.83 -11.52 4.66
CA LEU A 134 11.02 -12.11 5.75
C LEU A 134 10.47 -13.49 5.38
N SER A 135 10.93 -14.12 4.29
CA SER A 135 10.40 -15.39 3.81
C SER A 135 10.35 -16.46 4.90
N ASP A 136 11.42 -16.62 5.67
CA ASP A 136 11.50 -17.61 6.76
C ASP A 136 10.55 -17.30 7.93
N THR A 137 10.03 -16.08 8.00
CA THR A 137 9.14 -15.64 9.08
C THR A 137 7.68 -15.64 8.63
N ILE A 138 7.39 -15.07 7.48
CA ILE A 138 6.00 -14.89 7.03
C ILE A 138 5.34 -16.19 6.57
N TYR A 139 6.12 -17.15 6.06
CA TYR A 139 5.60 -18.44 5.58
C TYR A 139 5.59 -19.55 6.66
N THR A 140 6.03 -19.26 7.85
CA THR A 140 5.99 -20.19 8.99
C THR A 140 4.69 -20.02 9.75
#